data_3ee6897f6d7549908e614c578ad7aec6
#
_entry.id   3ee6897f6d7549908e614c578ad7aec6
#
_cell.length_a   1.000
_cell.length_b   1.000
_cell.length_c   1.000
_cell.angle_alpha   90.00
_cell.angle_beta   90.00
_cell.angle_gamma   90.00
#
_symmetry.space_group_name_H-M   'P 1'
#
loop_
_entity.id
_entity.type
_entity.pdbx_description
1 polymer ?
#
loop_
_entity_poly.entity_id
_entity_poly.type
_entity_poly.pdbx_seq_one_letter_code
_entity_poly.pdbx_strand_id
1 'polypeptide(L)'
;MVVPADTPGLRFVRSQVLSAPHPLGEIAFESCRVPAANRLGEEGKGFALGLKTLDRLRATVGAAACGMAARALAEALAHARTRRQFGKPLGEFQLVQEKLARMATHLTAARLLVYRAAHAADEGAERVTLESAMAKLHATETAQRIVDDAVQVLGGKGVLASSVVDRLYRSVRALRIYEGTSEVQHLVIAGLLLKEDGR
;
A
#
# COMPACT_ATOMS: atom_id res chain seq x y z
N MET A 1 7.95 22.00 -9.80
CA MET A 1 7.09 23.20 -9.93
C MET A 1 5.76 22.95 -9.27
N VAL A 2 5.21 23.87 -8.49
CA VAL A 2 3.80 23.88 -8.08
C VAL A 2 3.00 24.54 -9.18
N VAL A 3 2.01 23.84 -9.70
CA VAL A 3 1.15 24.33 -10.80
C VAL A 3 -0.27 24.43 -10.25
N PRO A 4 -0.83 25.63 -10.02
CA PRO A 4 -2.22 25.79 -9.65
C PRO A 4 -3.16 25.18 -10.69
N ALA A 5 -4.30 24.63 -10.25
CA ALA A 5 -5.21 23.91 -11.14
C ALA A 5 -5.89 24.82 -12.20
N ASP A 6 -5.93 26.13 -11.92
CA ASP A 6 -6.47 27.17 -12.80
C ASP A 6 -5.42 27.82 -13.72
N THR A 7 -4.17 27.27 -13.73
CA THR A 7 -3.11 27.81 -14.59
C THR A 7 -3.48 27.66 -16.06
N PRO A 8 -3.44 28.75 -16.86
CA PRO A 8 -3.71 28.70 -18.29
C PRO A 8 -2.79 27.68 -18.98
N GLY A 9 -3.38 26.80 -19.80
CA GLY A 9 -2.66 25.73 -20.47
C GLY A 9 -2.58 24.42 -19.69
N LEU A 10 -2.99 24.37 -18.42
CA LEU A 10 -3.23 23.12 -17.71
C LEU A 10 -4.66 22.64 -18.02
N ARG A 11 -4.79 21.42 -18.52
CA ARG A 11 -6.08 20.85 -18.88
C ARG A 11 -6.23 19.42 -18.36
N PHE A 12 -7.32 19.16 -17.67
CA PHE A 12 -7.75 17.80 -17.38
C PHE A 12 -8.30 17.16 -18.66
N VAL A 13 -7.75 16.04 -19.08
CA VAL A 13 -8.13 15.34 -20.31
C VAL A 13 -9.24 14.33 -20.05
N ARG A 14 -9.01 13.41 -19.12
CA ARG A 14 -9.97 12.35 -18.76
C ARG A 14 -9.62 11.67 -17.46
N SER A 15 -10.64 11.11 -16.80
CA SER A 15 -10.43 10.18 -15.68
C SER A 15 -9.97 8.81 -16.19
N GLN A 16 -9.13 8.15 -15.41
CA GLN A 16 -8.78 6.74 -15.60
C GLN A 16 -9.61 5.88 -14.66
N VAL A 17 -10.31 4.89 -15.23
CA VAL A 17 -11.13 3.95 -14.44
C VAL A 17 -10.27 2.76 -14.05
N LEU A 18 -10.14 2.52 -12.75
CA LEU A 18 -9.40 1.41 -12.17
C LEU A 18 -10.37 0.34 -11.61
N SER A 19 -9.83 -0.84 -11.27
CA SER A 19 -10.57 -1.92 -10.60
C SER A 19 -11.13 -1.52 -9.23
N ALA A 20 -10.55 -0.51 -8.59
CA ALA A 20 -11.07 0.17 -7.41
C ALA A 20 -11.03 1.68 -7.65
N PRO A 21 -11.97 2.45 -7.07
CA PRO A 21 -11.98 3.90 -7.22
C PRO A 21 -10.69 4.54 -6.71
N HIS A 22 -9.97 5.21 -7.59
CA HIS A 22 -8.81 6.05 -7.27
C HIS A 22 -8.90 7.32 -8.14
N PRO A 23 -8.52 8.50 -7.61
CA PRO A 23 -8.57 9.76 -8.33
C PRO A 23 -7.38 9.87 -9.30
N LEU A 24 -7.36 9.04 -10.34
CA LEU A 24 -6.37 9.08 -11.40
C LEU A 24 -6.95 9.69 -12.67
N GLY A 25 -6.12 10.43 -13.37
CA GLY A 25 -6.51 11.09 -14.62
C GLY A 25 -5.31 11.39 -15.50
N GLU A 26 -5.62 11.78 -16.70
CA GLU A 26 -4.68 12.30 -17.68
C GLU A 26 -4.81 13.82 -17.68
N ILE A 27 -3.67 14.52 -17.58
CA ILE A 27 -3.57 15.97 -17.66
C ILE A 27 -2.65 16.36 -18.81
N ALA A 28 -2.94 17.48 -19.45
CA ALA A 28 -2.10 18.06 -20.50
C ALA A 28 -1.59 19.43 -20.07
N PHE A 29 -0.36 19.73 -20.44
CA PHE A 29 0.26 21.05 -20.30
C PHE A 29 0.52 21.61 -21.69
N GLU A 30 -0.28 22.57 -22.12
CA GLU A 30 -0.21 23.17 -23.46
C GLU A 30 0.25 24.63 -23.32
N SER A 31 1.52 24.90 -23.60
CA SER A 31 2.13 26.23 -23.41
C SER A 31 1.91 26.81 -22.01
N CYS A 32 1.83 25.93 -21.00
CA CYS A 32 1.53 26.30 -19.62
C CYS A 32 2.70 27.07 -19.01
N ARG A 33 2.50 28.36 -18.73
CA ARG A 33 3.51 29.23 -18.11
C ARG A 33 3.34 29.24 -16.60
N VAL A 34 4.39 28.83 -15.89
CA VAL A 34 4.40 28.74 -14.42
C VAL A 34 5.46 29.71 -13.89
N PRO A 35 5.13 30.58 -12.92
CA PRO A 35 6.11 31.49 -12.34
C PRO A 35 7.32 30.75 -11.78
N ALA A 36 8.54 31.31 -11.95
CA ALA A 36 9.76 30.72 -11.42
C ALA A 36 9.72 30.58 -9.88
N ALA A 37 8.99 31.44 -9.19
CA ALA A 37 8.78 31.36 -7.74
C ALA A 37 8.06 30.06 -7.29
N ASN A 38 7.31 29.41 -8.18
CA ASN A 38 6.64 28.14 -7.90
C ASN A 38 7.58 26.92 -8.03
N ARG A 39 8.88 27.15 -8.26
CA ARG A 39 9.87 26.07 -8.33
C ARG A 39 10.14 25.50 -6.94
N LEU A 40 10.10 24.18 -6.83
CA LEU A 40 10.52 23.45 -5.63
C LEU A 40 11.95 22.97 -5.79
N GLY A 41 12.84 23.46 -4.91
CA GLY A 41 14.25 23.10 -4.92
C GLY A 41 15.03 23.66 -6.11
N GLU A 42 16.22 23.08 -6.31
CA GLU A 42 17.17 23.51 -7.35
C GLU A 42 16.77 23.02 -8.73
N GLU A 43 17.19 23.74 -9.76
CA GLU A 43 17.00 23.34 -11.14
C GLU A 43 17.75 22.03 -11.44
N GLY A 44 17.12 21.14 -12.18
CA GLY A 44 17.67 19.81 -12.47
C GLY A 44 17.59 18.79 -11.32
N LYS A 45 17.18 19.16 -10.09
CA LYS A 45 17.11 18.27 -8.92
C LYS A 45 15.70 17.71 -8.64
N GLY A 46 14.73 17.95 -9.49
CA GLY A 46 13.33 17.52 -9.28
C GLY A 46 13.16 16.01 -9.09
N PHE A 47 13.91 15.19 -9.83
CA PHE A 47 13.86 13.73 -9.68
C PHE A 47 14.35 13.29 -8.29
N ALA A 48 15.46 13.84 -7.81
CA ALA A 48 15.98 13.53 -6.47
C ALA A 48 15.00 13.96 -5.37
N LEU A 49 14.34 15.12 -5.54
CA LEU A 49 13.30 15.57 -4.61
C LEU A 49 12.11 14.61 -4.59
N GLY A 50 11.67 14.15 -5.75
CA GLY A 50 10.61 13.14 -5.86
C GLY A 50 10.97 11.84 -5.13
N LEU A 51 12.18 11.30 -5.35
CA LEU A 51 12.64 10.09 -4.67
C LEU A 51 12.71 10.25 -3.14
N LYS A 52 13.21 11.41 -2.65
CA LYS A 52 13.23 11.71 -1.22
C LYS A 52 11.83 11.77 -0.60
N THR A 53 10.85 12.28 -1.34
CA THR A 53 9.46 12.29 -0.92
C THR A 53 8.90 10.87 -0.83
N LEU A 54 9.14 10.02 -1.85
CA LEU A 54 8.73 8.62 -1.85
C LEU A 54 9.33 7.83 -0.69
N ASP A 55 10.59 8.07 -0.34
CA ASP A 55 11.25 7.38 0.78
C ASP A 55 10.49 7.58 2.12
N ARG A 56 9.92 8.75 2.33
CA ARG A 56 9.08 9.03 3.52
C ARG A 56 7.68 8.48 3.39
N LEU A 57 7.07 8.58 2.20
CA LEU A 57 5.66 8.22 2.00
C LEU A 57 5.42 6.71 1.86
N ARG A 58 6.41 5.91 1.48
CA ARG A 58 6.29 4.44 1.40
C ARG A 58 5.80 3.80 2.70
N ALA A 59 6.23 4.30 3.86
CA ALA A 59 5.74 3.82 5.16
C ALA A 59 4.23 4.06 5.31
N THR A 60 3.69 5.17 4.80
CA THR A 60 2.24 5.46 4.86
C THR A 60 1.43 4.53 3.96
N VAL A 61 1.98 4.14 2.80
CA VAL A 61 1.37 3.09 1.95
C VAL A 61 1.35 1.75 2.68
N GLY A 62 2.43 1.40 3.37
CA GLY A 62 2.48 0.22 4.24
C GLY A 62 1.42 0.27 5.35
N ALA A 63 1.24 1.43 5.98
CA ALA A 63 0.22 1.63 7.02
C ALA A 63 -1.21 1.47 6.46
N ALA A 64 -1.49 2.03 5.28
CA ALA A 64 -2.77 1.86 4.60
C ALA A 64 -3.05 0.38 4.28
N ALA A 65 -2.04 -0.36 3.80
CA ALA A 65 -2.13 -1.80 3.57
C ALA A 65 -2.45 -2.57 4.86
N CYS A 66 -1.78 -2.25 5.98
CA CYS A 66 -2.07 -2.82 7.29
C CYS A 66 -3.50 -2.54 7.76
N GLY A 67 -4.02 -1.34 7.50
CA GLY A 67 -5.41 -0.97 7.80
C GLY A 67 -6.42 -1.83 7.02
N MET A 68 -6.21 -2.00 5.73
CA MET A 68 -7.04 -2.87 4.87
C MET A 68 -6.98 -4.33 5.34
N ALA A 69 -5.79 -4.85 5.63
CA ALA A 69 -5.59 -6.20 6.14
C ALA A 69 -6.26 -6.42 7.49
N ALA A 70 -6.17 -5.44 8.41
CA ALA A 70 -6.83 -5.49 9.71
C ALA A 70 -8.35 -5.58 9.57
N ARG A 71 -8.93 -4.78 8.68
CA ARG A 71 -10.36 -4.84 8.40
C ARG A 71 -10.77 -6.19 7.81
N ALA A 72 -10.01 -6.73 6.86
CA ALA A 72 -10.27 -8.03 6.27
C ALA A 72 -10.23 -9.16 7.31
N LEU A 73 -9.23 -9.15 8.20
CA LEU A 73 -9.14 -10.10 9.31
C LEU A 73 -10.34 -9.99 10.26
N ALA A 74 -10.78 -8.77 10.59
CA ALA A 74 -11.95 -8.57 11.45
C ALA A 74 -13.23 -9.16 10.83
N GLU A 75 -13.45 -8.96 9.52
CA GLU A 75 -14.58 -9.55 8.80
C GLU A 75 -14.52 -11.09 8.79
N ALA A 76 -13.33 -11.65 8.54
CA ALA A 76 -13.13 -13.10 8.56
C ALA A 76 -13.39 -13.71 9.94
N LEU A 77 -12.90 -13.06 11.01
CA LEU A 77 -13.14 -13.49 12.40
C LEU A 77 -14.64 -13.43 12.76
N ALA A 78 -15.33 -12.34 12.43
CA ALA A 78 -16.76 -12.22 12.69
C ALA A 78 -17.55 -13.30 11.95
N HIS A 79 -17.22 -13.55 10.67
CA HIS A 79 -17.87 -14.60 9.89
C HIS A 79 -17.58 -16.00 10.44
N ALA A 80 -16.34 -16.31 10.79
CA ALA A 80 -15.95 -17.62 11.32
C ALA A 80 -16.64 -17.95 12.64
N ARG A 81 -16.93 -16.96 13.49
CA ARG A 81 -17.64 -17.13 14.77
C ARG A 81 -19.13 -17.43 14.59
N THR A 82 -19.74 -16.85 13.56
CA THR A 82 -21.22 -16.87 13.41
C THR A 82 -21.71 -17.88 12.38
N ARG A 83 -20.96 -18.07 11.29
CA ARG A 83 -21.35 -18.98 10.20
C ARG A 83 -21.15 -20.43 10.64
N ARG A 84 -22.20 -21.23 10.49
CA ARG A 84 -22.18 -22.68 10.76
C ARG A 84 -22.23 -23.48 9.47
N GLN A 85 -21.46 -24.55 9.41
CA GLN A 85 -21.49 -25.59 8.41
C GLN A 85 -21.13 -26.94 9.05
N PHE A 86 -21.63 -28.04 8.51
CA PHE A 86 -21.37 -29.39 9.04
C PHE A 86 -21.58 -29.49 10.56
N GLY A 87 -22.64 -28.83 11.06
CA GLY A 87 -23.07 -28.88 12.45
C GLY A 87 -22.34 -27.95 13.43
N LYS A 88 -21.28 -27.22 13.03
CA LYS A 88 -20.48 -26.37 13.92
C LYS A 88 -20.08 -25.03 13.29
N PRO A 89 -19.66 -24.03 14.09
CA PRO A 89 -19.10 -22.78 13.56
C PRO A 89 -17.88 -23.00 12.69
N LEU A 90 -17.67 -22.16 11.67
CA LEU A 90 -16.47 -22.23 10.82
C LEU A 90 -15.17 -22.10 11.60
N GLY A 91 -15.14 -21.31 12.68
CA GLY A 91 -13.98 -21.13 13.54
C GLY A 91 -13.53 -22.37 14.31
N GLU A 92 -14.34 -23.47 14.31
CA GLU A 92 -13.95 -24.75 14.89
C GLU A 92 -13.26 -25.70 13.89
N PHE A 93 -13.09 -25.28 12.63
CA PHE A 93 -12.37 -26.06 11.62
C PHE A 93 -10.90 -25.66 11.60
N GLN A 94 -10.00 -26.64 11.71
CA GLN A 94 -8.55 -26.41 11.78
C GLN A 94 -7.99 -25.61 10.60
N LEU A 95 -8.47 -25.87 9.37
CA LEU A 95 -8.03 -25.11 8.18
C LEU A 95 -8.49 -23.65 8.19
N VAL A 96 -9.58 -23.32 8.87
CA VAL A 96 -10.03 -21.93 9.08
C VAL A 96 -9.18 -21.30 10.19
N GLN A 97 -8.93 -22.02 11.29
CA GLN A 97 -8.08 -21.56 12.39
C GLN A 97 -6.66 -21.24 11.90
N GLU A 98 -6.08 -22.11 11.04
CA GLU A 98 -4.77 -21.91 10.42
C GLU A 98 -4.73 -20.56 9.64
N LYS A 99 -5.73 -20.32 8.77
CA LYS A 99 -5.81 -19.06 8.02
C LYS A 99 -5.86 -17.85 8.95
N LEU A 100 -6.74 -17.87 9.94
CA LEU A 100 -6.92 -16.76 10.88
C LEU A 100 -5.64 -16.48 11.69
N ALA A 101 -4.95 -17.53 12.16
CA ALA A 101 -3.69 -17.40 12.88
C ALA A 101 -2.59 -16.82 11.99
N ARG A 102 -2.46 -17.31 10.76
CA ARG A 102 -1.51 -16.81 9.77
C ARG A 102 -1.77 -15.34 9.43
N MET A 103 -3.02 -14.97 9.17
CA MET A 103 -3.42 -13.58 8.90
C MET A 103 -3.01 -12.65 10.05
N ALA A 104 -3.29 -13.04 11.30
CA ALA A 104 -2.96 -12.23 12.49
C ALA A 104 -1.44 -12.08 12.66
N THR A 105 -0.67 -13.16 12.51
CA THR A 105 0.78 -13.15 12.64
C THR A 105 1.43 -12.26 11.59
N HIS A 106 1.05 -12.43 10.32
CA HIS A 106 1.59 -11.63 9.23
C HIS A 106 1.21 -10.14 9.32
N LEU A 107 -0.01 -9.82 9.76
CA LEU A 107 -0.43 -8.45 10.01
C LEU A 107 0.42 -7.80 11.10
N THR A 108 0.72 -8.53 12.18
CA THR A 108 1.55 -8.03 13.27
C THR A 108 2.97 -7.75 12.79
N ALA A 109 3.59 -8.67 12.04
CA ALA A 109 4.91 -8.47 11.46
C ALA A 109 4.95 -7.26 10.50
N ALA A 110 3.93 -7.10 9.66
CA ALA A 110 3.82 -5.96 8.76
C ALA A 110 3.74 -4.62 9.51
N ARG A 111 2.94 -4.56 10.58
CA ARG A 111 2.83 -3.37 11.44
C ARG A 111 4.17 -3.01 12.09
N LEU A 112 4.90 -3.98 12.60
CA LEU A 112 6.22 -3.74 13.21
C LEU A 112 7.21 -3.16 12.22
N LEU A 113 7.24 -3.61 10.97
CA LEU A 113 8.09 -3.02 9.93
C LEU A 113 7.66 -1.58 9.59
N VAL A 114 6.35 -1.31 9.52
CA VAL A 114 5.84 0.05 9.28
C VAL A 114 6.20 0.98 10.44
N TYR A 115 6.03 0.53 11.69
CA TYR A 115 6.41 1.32 12.86
C TYR A 115 7.92 1.55 12.93
N ARG A 116 8.75 0.56 12.59
CA ARG A 116 10.21 0.75 12.49
C ARG A 116 10.56 1.86 11.50
N ALA A 117 9.94 1.85 10.31
CA ALA A 117 10.21 2.86 9.29
C ALA A 117 9.75 4.25 9.73
N ALA A 118 8.56 4.36 10.35
CA ALA A 118 8.04 5.61 10.87
C ALA A 118 8.93 6.14 12.00
N HIS A 119 9.29 5.30 12.96
CA HIS A 119 10.15 5.67 14.09
C HIS A 119 11.52 6.17 13.61
N ALA A 120 12.16 5.49 12.65
CA ALA A 120 13.43 5.96 12.09
C ALA A 120 13.31 7.37 11.47
N ALA A 121 12.19 7.66 10.82
CA ALA A 121 11.93 8.99 10.26
C ALA A 121 11.69 10.05 11.35
N ASP A 122 10.99 9.69 12.43
CA ASP A 122 10.68 10.59 13.57
C ASP A 122 11.94 10.90 14.38
N GLU A 123 12.87 9.94 14.52
CA GLU A 123 14.19 10.13 15.16
C GLU A 123 15.16 10.97 14.29
N GLY A 124 14.71 11.45 13.15
CA GLY A 124 15.51 12.34 12.31
C GLY A 124 16.57 11.65 11.45
N ALA A 125 16.43 10.35 11.18
CA ALA A 125 17.34 9.67 10.27
C ALA A 125 17.42 10.40 8.93
N GLU A 126 18.62 10.64 8.43
CA GLU A 126 18.87 11.34 7.17
C GLU A 126 18.22 10.60 6.00
N ARG A 127 18.25 9.27 6.04
CA ARG A 127 17.64 8.37 5.04
C ARG A 127 16.92 7.22 5.72
N VAL A 128 15.73 6.94 5.25
CA VAL A 128 14.89 5.80 5.69
C VAL A 128 14.53 4.88 4.52
N THR A 129 15.34 4.92 3.47
CA THR A 129 15.06 4.21 2.21
C THR A 129 14.93 2.70 2.42
N LEU A 130 15.82 2.11 3.22
CA LEU A 130 15.81 0.66 3.48
C LEU A 130 14.59 0.25 4.28
N GLU A 131 14.34 0.94 5.41
CA GLU A 131 13.22 0.66 6.30
C GLU A 131 11.88 0.86 5.59
N SER A 132 11.73 1.95 4.84
CA SER A 132 10.49 2.27 4.12
C SER A 132 10.24 1.31 2.94
N ALA A 133 11.29 0.88 2.24
CA ALA A 133 11.18 -0.12 1.19
C ALA A 133 10.76 -1.50 1.75
N MET A 134 11.38 -1.95 2.84
CA MET A 134 11.00 -3.19 3.54
C MET A 134 9.57 -3.13 4.06
N ALA A 135 9.19 -2.03 4.70
CA ALA A 135 7.85 -1.82 5.23
C ALA A 135 6.79 -1.87 4.12
N LYS A 136 6.99 -1.10 3.04
CA LYS A 136 6.06 -1.05 1.91
C LYS A 136 5.93 -2.41 1.24
N LEU A 137 7.04 -3.05 0.90
CA LEU A 137 7.06 -4.36 0.26
C LEU A 137 6.29 -5.39 1.09
N HIS A 138 6.71 -5.58 2.34
CA HIS A 138 6.13 -6.62 3.19
C HIS A 138 4.66 -6.35 3.50
N ALA A 139 4.29 -5.12 3.84
CA ALA A 139 2.92 -4.78 4.20
C ALA A 139 1.95 -4.95 3.02
N THR A 140 2.31 -4.52 1.81
CA THR A 140 1.42 -4.61 0.64
C THR A 140 1.26 -6.05 0.14
N GLU A 141 2.34 -6.85 0.13
CA GLU A 141 2.27 -8.28 -0.21
C GLU A 141 1.45 -9.07 0.83
N THR A 142 1.68 -8.78 2.10
CA THR A 142 0.94 -9.39 3.21
C THR A 142 -0.54 -9.02 3.17
N ALA A 143 -0.88 -7.78 2.92
CA ALA A 143 -2.26 -7.33 2.85
C ALA A 143 -3.03 -8.04 1.73
N GLN A 144 -2.41 -8.22 0.55
CA GLN A 144 -3.05 -8.97 -0.53
C GLN A 144 -3.39 -10.40 -0.12
N ARG A 145 -2.47 -11.09 0.56
CA ARG A 145 -2.69 -12.48 1.04
C ARG A 145 -3.77 -12.54 2.12
N ILE A 146 -3.76 -11.60 3.06
CA ILE A 146 -4.76 -11.54 4.14
C ILE A 146 -6.15 -11.29 3.58
N VAL A 147 -6.27 -10.38 2.62
CA VAL A 147 -7.57 -10.08 2.00
C VAL A 147 -8.07 -11.27 1.17
N ASP A 148 -7.19 -11.96 0.45
CA ASP A 148 -7.50 -13.18 -0.29
C ASP A 148 -8.01 -14.29 0.65
N ASP A 149 -7.30 -14.55 1.75
CA ASP A 149 -7.74 -15.50 2.78
C ASP A 149 -9.10 -15.11 3.40
N ALA A 150 -9.34 -13.81 3.61
CA ALA A 150 -10.62 -13.34 4.12
C ALA A 150 -11.77 -13.60 3.13
N VAL A 151 -11.57 -13.34 1.84
CA VAL A 151 -12.53 -13.68 0.78
C VAL A 151 -12.81 -15.18 0.81
N GLN A 152 -11.76 -16.01 0.91
CA GLN A 152 -11.89 -17.46 0.96
C GLN A 152 -12.66 -17.94 2.20
N VAL A 153 -12.43 -17.36 3.38
CA VAL A 153 -13.16 -17.69 4.62
C VAL A 153 -14.65 -17.32 4.50
N LEU A 154 -14.96 -16.18 3.87
CA LEU A 154 -16.34 -15.76 3.65
C LEU A 154 -17.05 -16.57 2.55
N GLY A 155 -16.30 -17.26 1.67
CA GLY A 155 -16.83 -18.03 0.56
C GLY A 155 -17.69 -17.19 -0.38
N GLY A 156 -18.85 -17.69 -0.80
CA GLY A 156 -19.72 -16.97 -1.74
C GLY A 156 -20.11 -15.56 -1.30
N LYS A 157 -20.18 -15.29 0.00
CA LYS A 157 -20.41 -13.92 0.52
C LYS A 157 -19.20 -13.01 0.27
N GLY A 158 -17.99 -13.57 0.24
CA GLY A 158 -16.75 -12.81 0.05
C GLY A 158 -16.60 -12.23 -1.36
N VAL A 159 -17.23 -12.82 -2.36
CA VAL A 159 -17.17 -12.38 -3.78
C VAL A 159 -18.34 -11.50 -4.22
N LEU A 160 -19.25 -11.16 -3.32
CA LEU A 160 -20.31 -10.21 -3.62
C LEU A 160 -19.74 -8.79 -3.71
N ALA A 161 -20.08 -8.03 -4.75
CA ALA A 161 -19.61 -6.65 -4.93
C ALA A 161 -19.98 -5.71 -3.77
N SER A 162 -21.05 -6.05 -3.00
CA SER A 162 -21.44 -5.35 -1.77
C SER A 162 -20.60 -5.74 -0.54
N SER A 163 -19.83 -6.82 -0.63
CA SER A 163 -18.98 -7.28 0.48
C SER A 163 -17.81 -6.32 0.74
N VAL A 164 -17.51 -6.13 2.03
CA VAL A 164 -16.33 -5.35 2.44
C VAL A 164 -15.05 -5.98 1.92
N VAL A 165 -14.91 -7.32 2.03
CA VAL A 165 -13.68 -8.01 1.63
C VAL A 165 -13.46 -8.00 0.11
N ASP A 166 -14.52 -8.03 -0.71
CA ASP A 166 -14.40 -7.85 -2.15
C ASP A 166 -13.90 -6.45 -2.51
N ARG A 167 -14.43 -5.40 -1.87
CA ARG A 167 -13.93 -4.04 -2.07
C ARG A 167 -12.47 -3.90 -1.66
N LEU A 168 -12.08 -4.50 -0.54
CA LEU A 168 -10.69 -4.50 -0.08
C LEU A 168 -9.78 -5.26 -1.05
N TYR A 169 -10.25 -6.40 -1.61
CA TYR A 169 -9.52 -7.20 -2.58
C TYR A 169 -9.15 -6.40 -3.83
N ARG A 170 -10.09 -5.63 -4.34
CA ARG A 170 -9.84 -4.74 -5.49
C ARG A 170 -8.95 -3.55 -5.13
N SER A 171 -9.12 -2.97 -3.92
CA SER A 171 -8.37 -1.79 -3.49
C SER A 171 -6.91 -2.10 -3.17
N VAL A 172 -6.63 -3.22 -2.51
CA VAL A 172 -5.27 -3.58 -2.08
C VAL A 172 -4.34 -3.87 -3.25
N ARG A 173 -4.89 -4.28 -4.40
CA ARG A 173 -4.10 -4.69 -5.57
C ARG A 173 -3.16 -3.60 -6.07
N ALA A 174 -3.62 -2.34 -6.09
CA ALA A 174 -2.84 -1.21 -6.58
C ALA A 174 -1.67 -0.84 -5.67
N LEU A 175 -1.75 -1.13 -4.37
CA LEU A 175 -0.69 -0.84 -3.39
C LEU A 175 0.64 -1.54 -3.72
N ARG A 176 0.61 -2.66 -4.43
CA ARG A 176 1.78 -3.42 -4.87
C ARG A 176 2.45 -2.82 -6.11
N ILE A 177 1.80 -1.82 -6.74
CA ILE A 177 2.22 -1.24 -8.03
C ILE A 177 2.74 0.18 -7.83
N TYR A 178 1.96 1.06 -7.23
CA TYR A 178 2.36 2.46 -7.10
C TYR A 178 3.42 2.67 -6.00
N GLU A 179 4.08 3.83 -6.03
CA GLU A 179 5.23 4.21 -5.19
C GLU A 179 6.42 3.23 -5.29
N GLY A 180 6.56 2.64 -6.47
CA GLY A 180 7.53 1.59 -6.77
C GLY A 180 6.94 0.20 -6.56
N THR A 181 6.93 -0.61 -7.62
CA THR A 181 6.38 -1.97 -7.58
C THR A 181 7.13 -2.85 -6.56
N SER A 182 6.55 -3.99 -6.20
CA SER A 182 7.20 -4.97 -5.33
C SER A 182 8.60 -5.35 -5.86
N GLU A 183 8.75 -5.50 -7.17
CA GLU A 183 10.02 -5.81 -7.82
C GLU A 183 11.04 -4.67 -7.64
N VAL A 184 10.60 -3.42 -7.80
CA VAL A 184 11.46 -2.24 -7.56
C VAL A 184 11.89 -2.17 -6.10
N GLN A 185 11.00 -2.49 -5.12
CA GLN A 185 11.38 -2.53 -3.71
C GLN A 185 12.45 -3.59 -3.43
N HIS A 186 12.35 -4.78 -4.04
CA HIS A 186 13.39 -5.81 -3.94
C HIS A 186 14.75 -5.30 -4.44
N LEU A 187 14.78 -4.61 -5.59
CA LEU A 187 16.01 -4.03 -6.14
C LEU A 187 16.59 -2.94 -5.23
N VAL A 188 15.75 -2.08 -4.66
CA VAL A 188 16.17 -1.02 -3.72
C VAL A 188 16.80 -1.65 -2.48
N ILE A 189 16.13 -2.63 -1.87
CA ILE A 189 16.62 -3.31 -0.66
C ILE A 189 17.95 -4.01 -0.95
N ALA A 190 18.01 -4.85 -1.99
CA ALA A 190 19.24 -5.58 -2.34
C ALA A 190 20.40 -4.63 -2.67
N GLY A 191 20.13 -3.57 -3.45
CA GLY A 191 21.14 -2.60 -3.82
C GLY A 191 21.71 -1.80 -2.63
N LEU A 192 20.91 -1.60 -1.58
CA LEU A 192 21.41 -0.98 -0.34
C LEU A 192 22.25 -1.96 0.48
N LEU A 193 21.75 -3.19 0.68
CA LEU A 193 22.49 -4.21 1.44
C LEU A 193 23.85 -4.53 0.82
N LEU A 194 23.93 -4.63 -0.51
CA LEU A 194 25.17 -4.92 -1.23
C LEU A 194 26.17 -3.76 -1.23
N LYS A 195 25.74 -2.53 -0.92
CA LYS A 195 26.64 -1.38 -0.81
C LYS A 195 27.26 -1.23 0.57
N GLU A 196 26.63 -1.75 1.63
CA GLU A 196 27.16 -1.68 3.00
C GLU A 196 28.37 -2.60 3.19
N ASP A 197 28.51 -3.65 2.36
CA ASP A 197 29.67 -4.57 2.39
C ASP A 197 30.91 -4.04 1.63
N GLY A 198 30.80 -2.85 1.04
CA GLY A 198 31.88 -2.20 0.27
C GLY A 198 32.67 -1.16 1.09
N ARG A 199 33.19 -1.52 2.27
CA ARG A 199 34.26 -0.76 2.95
C ARG A 199 35.62 -1.24 2.53
#